data_44de479620387758ca370fbcc6f7b9f3
#
_entry.id   44de479620387758ca370fbcc6f7b9f3
#
_cell.length_a   1.000
_cell.length_b   1.000
_cell.length_c   1.000
_cell.angle_alpha   90.00
_cell.angle_beta   90.00
_cell.angle_gamma   90.00
#
_symmetry.space_group_name_H-M   'P 1'
#
loop_
_entity.id
_entity.type
_entity.pdbx_description
1 polymer ?
#
loop_
_entity_poly.entity_id
_entity_poly.type
_entity_poly.pdbx_seq_one_letter_code
_entity_poly.pdbx_strand_id
1 'polypeptide(L)'
;ERCNSDILICTLFFIKKFTAKYPIIDLSIFLDRNFSIGCINVIVFGVSIYAPIFLLPVFLGEVKGLGPWDIGIIVSVMGLSWMAIGPFVGVLINIFGARFLIFSGCIFTLIGTWLLLNMTPEFGFKELFWPQVLRGIGSQLLWVGNQYIAMLFVTKKGIQNAASLFNLILRLGGAVSIVTTNIFLEKLRLMYYGGISNMLINGPQIISGFSQKMESVFKTLPMLSSLNPEYKTILAMELLGLREGFVMAVNNITYIIMWVVFIPIILLPFCKMKSI
;
A
#
# COMPACT_ATOMS: atom_id res chain seq x y z
N GLU A 1 -16.15 -17.96 23.62
CA GLU A 1 -16.61 -19.24 23.04
C GLU A 1 -16.32 -19.31 21.52
N ARG A 2 -16.51 -18.25 20.70
CA ARG A 2 -16.21 -18.28 19.26
C ARG A 2 -14.73 -18.49 18.95
N CYS A 3 -13.81 -17.91 19.70
CA CYS A 3 -12.38 -18.04 19.49
C CYS A 3 -11.87 -19.49 19.67
N ASN A 4 -12.45 -20.24 20.60
CA ASN A 4 -12.11 -21.66 20.81
C ASN A 4 -12.61 -22.55 19.66
N SER A 5 -13.78 -22.23 19.09
CA SER A 5 -14.32 -22.97 17.94
C SER A 5 -13.47 -22.77 16.68
N ASP A 6 -12.97 -21.55 16.45
CA ASP A 6 -12.12 -21.24 15.29
C ASP A 6 -10.74 -21.90 15.41
N ILE A 7 -10.17 -21.96 16.62
CA ILE A 7 -8.92 -22.66 16.89
C ILE A 7 -9.11 -24.17 16.69
N LEU A 8 -10.25 -24.72 17.12
CA LEU A 8 -10.55 -26.14 16.99
C LEU A 8 -10.79 -26.55 15.53
N ILE A 9 -11.42 -25.67 14.73
CA ILE A 9 -11.60 -25.88 13.30
C ILE A 9 -10.25 -25.80 12.57
N CYS A 10 -9.39 -24.83 12.91
CA CYS A 10 -8.04 -24.75 12.36
C CYS A 10 -7.18 -25.96 12.71
N THR A 11 -7.21 -26.42 13.96
CA THR A 11 -6.45 -27.60 14.39
C THR A 11 -6.97 -28.89 13.74
N LEU A 12 -8.27 -29.07 13.65
CA LEU A 12 -8.87 -30.21 12.94
C LEU A 12 -8.55 -30.20 11.44
N PHE A 13 -8.52 -29.01 10.81
CA PHE A 13 -8.11 -28.83 9.42
C PHE A 13 -6.64 -29.21 9.22
N PHE A 14 -5.75 -28.77 10.13
CA PHE A 14 -4.32 -29.13 10.10
C PHE A 14 -4.10 -30.63 10.30
N ILE A 15 -4.75 -31.24 11.28
CA ILE A 15 -4.65 -32.70 11.57
C ILE A 15 -5.14 -33.51 10.37
N LYS A 16 -6.30 -33.16 9.80
CA LYS A 16 -6.87 -33.85 8.64
C LYS A 16 -5.98 -33.70 7.39
N LYS A 17 -5.26 -32.60 7.27
CA LYS A 17 -4.31 -32.33 6.18
C LYS A 17 -3.08 -33.23 6.23
N PHE A 18 -2.56 -33.53 7.42
CA PHE A 18 -1.40 -34.42 7.59
C PHE A 18 -1.76 -35.93 7.48
N THR A 19 -3.05 -36.28 7.67
CA THR A 19 -3.52 -37.65 7.67
C THR A 19 -4.21 -38.06 6.36
N ALA A 20 -4.53 -37.10 5.49
CA ALA A 20 -5.24 -37.37 4.24
C ALA A 20 -4.30 -37.90 3.15
N LYS A 21 -4.70 -39.01 2.54
CA LYS A 21 -4.01 -39.67 1.42
C LYS A 21 -3.91 -38.80 0.15
N TYR A 22 -4.72 -37.72 0.08
CA TYR A 22 -4.71 -36.67 -0.95
C TYR A 22 -4.81 -35.30 -0.25
N PRO A 23 -3.69 -34.63 0.04
CA PRO A 23 -3.73 -33.32 0.66
C PRO A 23 -4.34 -32.29 -0.33
N ILE A 24 -5.30 -31.51 0.16
CA ILE A 24 -5.95 -30.43 -0.61
C ILE A 24 -4.92 -29.40 -1.08
N ILE A 25 -3.83 -29.26 -0.34
CA ILE A 25 -2.72 -28.36 -0.63
C ILE A 25 -1.42 -29.17 -0.63
N ASP A 26 -0.81 -29.31 -1.79
CA ASP A 26 0.48 -29.97 -1.92
C ASP A 26 1.60 -28.96 -1.62
N LEU A 27 2.19 -29.08 -0.42
CA LEU A 27 3.30 -28.21 0.01
C LEU A 27 4.62 -28.59 -0.66
N SER A 28 4.71 -29.72 -1.36
CA SER A 28 5.93 -30.11 -2.06
C SER A 28 6.31 -29.09 -3.17
N ILE A 29 5.35 -28.30 -3.63
CA ILE A 29 5.55 -27.22 -4.62
C ILE A 29 6.53 -26.17 -4.10
N PHE A 30 6.63 -25.95 -2.78
CA PHE A 30 7.62 -25.04 -2.20
C PHE A 30 9.08 -25.55 -2.32
N LEU A 31 9.29 -26.80 -2.66
CA LEU A 31 10.64 -27.30 -2.97
C LEU A 31 11.15 -26.79 -4.31
N ASP A 32 10.25 -26.32 -5.18
CA ASP A 32 10.65 -25.62 -6.40
C ASP A 32 11.16 -24.21 -6.05
N ARG A 33 12.42 -23.97 -6.37
CA ARG A 33 13.10 -22.70 -6.11
C ARG A 33 12.37 -21.49 -6.71
N ASN A 34 11.89 -21.64 -7.94
CA ASN A 34 11.20 -20.55 -8.64
C ASN A 34 9.86 -20.23 -7.99
N PHE A 35 9.13 -21.25 -7.56
CA PHE A 35 7.87 -21.07 -6.84
C PHE A 35 8.09 -20.37 -5.50
N SER A 36 9.09 -20.79 -4.73
CA SER A 36 9.42 -20.17 -3.43
C SER A 36 9.85 -18.71 -3.57
N ILE A 37 10.70 -18.38 -4.55
CA ILE A 37 11.08 -16.99 -4.86
C ILE A 37 9.86 -16.20 -5.32
N GLY A 38 9.01 -16.78 -6.17
CA GLY A 38 7.75 -16.18 -6.61
C GLY A 38 6.81 -15.88 -5.44
N CYS A 39 6.73 -16.76 -4.44
CA CYS A 39 5.95 -16.54 -3.22
C CYS A 39 6.49 -15.38 -2.37
N ILE A 40 7.81 -15.24 -2.23
CA ILE A 40 8.41 -14.08 -1.56
C ILE A 40 8.10 -12.81 -2.33
N ASN A 41 8.28 -12.82 -3.64
CA ASN A 41 7.98 -11.66 -4.49
C ASN A 41 6.51 -11.26 -4.43
N VAL A 42 5.58 -12.22 -4.33
CA VAL A 42 4.15 -11.90 -4.25
C VAL A 42 3.74 -11.31 -2.90
N ILE A 43 4.43 -11.64 -1.81
CA ILE A 43 4.23 -10.97 -0.52
C ILE A 43 4.65 -9.50 -0.65
N VAL A 44 5.84 -9.25 -1.19
CA VAL A 44 6.35 -7.89 -1.43
C VAL A 44 5.43 -7.10 -2.35
N PHE A 45 4.94 -7.73 -3.41
CA PHE A 45 3.96 -7.17 -4.32
C PHE A 45 2.64 -6.85 -3.60
N GLY A 46 2.19 -7.72 -2.70
CA GLY A 46 1.03 -7.48 -1.83
C GLY A 46 1.22 -6.20 -1.02
N VAL A 47 2.37 -6.02 -0.39
CA VAL A 47 2.68 -4.78 0.36
C VAL A 47 2.63 -3.56 -0.56
N SER A 48 3.24 -3.64 -1.74
CA SER A 48 3.34 -2.51 -2.67
C SER A 48 1.99 -2.06 -3.25
N ILE A 49 0.99 -2.95 -3.29
CA ILE A 49 -0.36 -2.64 -3.76
C ILE A 49 -1.29 -2.28 -2.62
N TYR A 50 -1.42 -3.16 -1.61
CA TYR A 50 -2.48 -3.02 -0.61
C TYR A 50 -2.22 -1.88 0.38
N ALA A 51 -0.95 -1.60 0.72
CA ALA A 51 -0.63 -0.48 1.60
C ALA A 51 -1.07 0.88 1.01
N PRO A 52 -0.73 1.24 -0.24
CA PRO A 52 -1.19 2.50 -0.80
C PRO A 52 -2.67 2.53 -1.18
N ILE A 53 -3.30 1.39 -1.51
CA ILE A 53 -4.76 1.31 -1.71
C ILE A 53 -5.49 1.66 -0.42
N PHE A 54 -4.94 1.30 0.74
CA PHE A 54 -5.46 1.70 2.05
C PHE A 54 -5.11 3.16 2.38
N LEU A 55 -3.85 3.54 2.21
CA LEU A 55 -3.30 4.82 2.65
C LEU A 55 -3.88 6.02 1.92
N LEU A 56 -4.05 5.91 0.59
CA LEU A 56 -4.52 7.03 -0.24
C LEU A 56 -5.95 7.47 0.07
N PRO A 57 -6.97 6.58 0.18
CA PRO A 57 -8.30 6.97 0.60
C PRO A 57 -8.34 7.60 1.99
N VAL A 58 -7.58 7.07 2.94
CA VAL A 58 -7.50 7.62 4.30
C VAL A 58 -6.90 9.03 4.26
N PHE A 59 -5.83 9.23 3.49
CA PHE A 59 -5.25 10.56 3.28
C PHE A 59 -6.24 11.56 2.68
N LEU A 60 -6.95 11.16 1.62
CA LEU A 60 -7.90 12.03 0.94
C LEU A 60 -9.12 12.36 1.81
N GLY A 61 -9.59 11.42 2.61
CA GLY A 61 -10.69 11.61 3.55
C GLY A 61 -10.29 12.49 4.73
N GLU A 62 -9.19 12.18 5.41
CA GLU A 62 -8.78 12.87 6.65
C GLU A 62 -8.17 14.25 6.39
N VAL A 63 -7.32 14.37 5.36
CA VAL A 63 -6.58 15.62 5.08
C VAL A 63 -7.39 16.58 4.23
N LYS A 64 -8.09 16.06 3.22
CA LYS A 64 -8.84 16.88 2.26
C LYS A 64 -10.35 16.95 2.57
N GLY A 65 -10.87 16.06 3.40
CA GLY A 65 -12.30 15.98 3.66
C GLY A 65 -13.14 15.58 2.44
N LEU A 66 -12.53 14.85 1.48
CA LEU A 66 -13.22 14.43 0.27
C LEU A 66 -14.27 13.37 0.57
N GLY A 67 -15.39 13.45 -0.11
CA GLY A 67 -16.43 12.43 -0.03
C GLY A 67 -16.01 11.10 -0.66
N PRO A 68 -16.70 9.99 -0.30
CA PRO A 68 -16.37 8.65 -0.83
C PRO A 68 -16.42 8.57 -2.36
N TRP A 69 -17.28 9.37 -3.01
CA TRP A 69 -17.41 9.43 -4.46
C TRP A 69 -16.14 9.99 -5.13
N ASP A 70 -15.64 11.12 -4.65
CA ASP A 70 -14.44 11.76 -5.20
C ASP A 70 -13.20 10.91 -4.98
N ILE A 71 -13.09 10.31 -3.79
CA ILE A 71 -12.03 9.34 -3.47
C ILE A 71 -12.08 8.15 -4.42
N GLY A 72 -13.28 7.61 -4.69
CA GLY A 72 -13.50 6.50 -5.62
C GLY A 72 -13.01 6.82 -7.03
N ILE A 73 -13.29 8.03 -7.54
CA ILE A 73 -12.81 8.48 -8.85
C ILE A 73 -11.27 8.51 -8.90
N ILE A 74 -10.62 9.07 -7.88
CA ILE A 74 -9.15 9.15 -7.83
C ILE A 74 -8.51 7.76 -7.79
N VAL A 75 -9.04 6.86 -6.97
CA VAL A 75 -8.51 5.50 -6.82
C VAL A 75 -8.79 4.64 -8.06
N SER A 76 -9.91 4.85 -8.75
CA SER A 76 -10.29 4.10 -9.95
C SER A 76 -9.29 4.26 -11.10
N VAL A 77 -8.55 5.37 -11.16
CA VAL A 77 -7.51 5.62 -12.17
C VAL A 77 -6.47 4.50 -12.20
N MET A 78 -6.04 4.01 -11.02
CA MET A 78 -5.10 2.89 -10.93
C MET A 78 -5.71 1.60 -11.48
N GLY A 79 -6.96 1.30 -11.13
CA GLY A 79 -7.67 0.12 -11.60
C GLY A 79 -7.92 0.13 -13.11
N LEU A 80 -8.32 1.29 -13.66
CA LEU A 80 -8.50 1.47 -15.10
C LEU A 80 -7.18 1.30 -15.87
N SER A 81 -6.08 1.83 -15.34
CA SER A 81 -4.75 1.65 -15.94
C SER A 81 -4.29 0.19 -15.92
N TRP A 82 -4.58 -0.53 -14.82
CA TRP A 82 -4.34 -1.96 -14.71
C TRP A 82 -5.13 -2.73 -15.76
N MET A 83 -6.42 -2.43 -15.90
CA MET A 83 -7.28 -3.08 -16.89
C MET A 83 -6.84 -2.77 -18.34
N ALA A 84 -6.43 -1.54 -18.64
CA ALA A 84 -6.03 -1.12 -19.98
C ALA A 84 -4.78 -1.84 -20.47
N ILE A 85 -3.77 -2.06 -19.61
CA ILE A 85 -2.52 -2.73 -19.98
C ILE A 85 -2.68 -4.27 -20.03
N GLY A 86 -3.68 -4.84 -19.33
CA GLY A 86 -3.89 -6.27 -19.19
C GLY A 86 -3.79 -7.08 -20.47
N PRO A 87 -4.52 -6.73 -21.55
CA PRO A 87 -4.47 -7.45 -22.82
C PRO A 87 -3.08 -7.48 -23.48
N PHE A 88 -2.26 -6.44 -23.24
CA PHE A 88 -0.95 -6.29 -23.86
C PHE A 88 0.15 -7.07 -23.12
N VAL A 89 -0.05 -7.38 -21.85
CA VAL A 89 0.97 -8.05 -21.02
C VAL A 89 1.31 -9.44 -21.56
N GLY A 90 0.33 -10.18 -22.09
CA GLY A 90 0.56 -11.48 -22.72
C GLY A 90 1.46 -11.42 -23.94
N VAL A 91 1.34 -10.37 -24.75
CA VAL A 91 2.21 -10.12 -25.89
C VAL A 91 3.61 -9.71 -25.43
N LEU A 92 3.67 -8.79 -24.47
CA LEU A 92 4.93 -8.30 -23.90
C LEU A 92 5.77 -9.42 -23.28
N ILE A 93 5.14 -10.38 -22.57
CA ILE A 93 5.87 -11.49 -21.96
C ILE A 93 6.46 -12.44 -23.01
N ASN A 94 5.78 -12.63 -24.14
CA ASN A 94 6.27 -13.46 -25.24
C ASN A 94 7.44 -12.81 -26.00
N ILE A 95 7.47 -11.46 -26.09
CA ILE A 95 8.51 -10.74 -26.83
C ILE A 95 9.75 -10.51 -25.95
N PHE A 96 9.54 -9.98 -24.73
CA PHE A 96 10.63 -9.50 -23.87
C PHE A 96 10.95 -10.47 -22.71
N GLY A 97 10.09 -11.44 -22.46
CA GLY A 97 10.24 -12.37 -21.35
C GLY A 97 9.81 -11.82 -19.99
N ALA A 98 9.59 -12.73 -19.04
CA ALA A 98 9.05 -12.40 -17.72
C ALA A 98 9.99 -11.53 -16.86
N ARG A 99 11.31 -11.68 -17.00
CA ARG A 99 12.28 -10.84 -16.27
C ARG A 99 12.14 -9.37 -16.61
N PHE A 100 12.03 -9.08 -17.90
CA PHE A 100 11.85 -7.71 -18.38
C PHE A 100 10.54 -7.11 -17.85
N LEU A 101 9.47 -7.91 -17.81
CA LEU A 101 8.19 -7.45 -17.26
C LEU A 101 8.29 -7.09 -15.77
N ILE A 102 8.94 -7.92 -14.97
CA ILE A 102 9.12 -7.63 -13.54
C ILE A 102 9.98 -6.38 -13.37
N PHE A 103 11.09 -6.28 -14.10
CA PHE A 103 11.98 -5.13 -14.03
C PHE A 103 11.29 -3.82 -14.44
N SER A 104 10.62 -3.80 -15.60
CA SER A 104 9.86 -2.63 -16.05
C SER A 104 8.69 -2.31 -15.13
N GLY A 105 7.98 -3.32 -14.62
CA GLY A 105 6.92 -3.15 -13.65
C GLY A 105 7.39 -2.52 -12.34
N CYS A 106 8.57 -2.94 -11.83
CA CYS A 106 9.20 -2.31 -10.67
C CYS A 106 9.51 -0.83 -10.95
N ILE A 107 10.10 -0.51 -12.10
CA ILE A 107 10.45 0.87 -12.47
C ILE A 107 9.19 1.74 -12.52
N PHE A 108 8.13 1.31 -13.20
CA PHE A 108 6.88 2.07 -13.26
C PHE A 108 6.25 2.27 -11.89
N THR A 109 6.25 1.22 -11.06
CA THR A 109 5.72 1.31 -9.69
C THR A 109 6.58 2.24 -8.83
N LEU A 110 7.91 2.18 -8.96
CA LEU A 110 8.84 3.05 -8.24
C LEU A 110 8.65 4.51 -8.63
N ILE A 111 8.59 4.82 -9.93
CA ILE A 111 8.38 6.20 -10.41
C ILE A 111 7.01 6.70 -9.91
N GLY A 112 5.96 5.90 -10.04
CA GLY A 112 4.63 6.27 -9.57
C GLY A 112 4.57 6.49 -8.05
N THR A 113 5.28 5.67 -7.26
CA THR A 113 5.37 5.83 -5.81
C THR A 113 6.26 7.03 -5.44
N TRP A 114 7.34 7.27 -6.17
CA TRP A 114 8.21 8.41 -5.97
C TRP A 114 7.49 9.75 -6.20
N LEU A 115 6.64 9.84 -7.22
CA LEU A 115 5.79 11.00 -7.47
C LEU A 115 4.77 11.25 -6.34
N LEU A 116 4.44 10.23 -5.55
CA LEU A 116 3.60 10.34 -4.35
C LEU A 116 4.40 10.67 -3.08
N LEU A 117 5.74 10.67 -3.12
CA LEU A 117 6.53 11.22 -2.03
C LEU A 117 6.26 12.73 -1.93
N ASN A 118 6.27 13.26 -0.73
CA ASN A 118 5.97 14.67 -0.48
C ASN A 118 4.52 15.06 -0.84
N MET A 119 3.56 14.16 -0.60
CA MET A 119 2.15 14.55 -0.64
C MET A 119 1.93 15.75 0.26
N THR A 120 1.25 16.75 -0.29
CA THR A 120 0.81 17.94 0.44
C THR A 120 -0.71 18.00 0.47
N PRO A 121 -1.29 18.74 1.41
CA PRO A 121 -2.75 18.93 1.45
C PRO A 121 -3.34 19.56 0.17
N GLU A 122 -2.51 20.15 -0.67
CA GLU A 122 -2.91 20.83 -1.91
C GLU A 122 -3.01 19.89 -3.12
N PHE A 123 -2.46 18.66 -3.03
CA PHE A 123 -2.52 17.68 -4.12
C PHE A 123 -3.97 17.45 -4.57
N GLY A 124 -4.28 17.80 -5.83
CA GLY A 124 -5.57 17.58 -6.45
C GLY A 124 -5.62 16.32 -7.31
N PHE A 125 -6.70 16.19 -8.08
CA PHE A 125 -6.88 15.08 -9.01
C PHE A 125 -5.75 15.01 -10.06
N LYS A 126 -5.30 16.18 -10.56
CA LYS A 126 -4.27 16.25 -11.62
C LYS A 126 -2.93 15.71 -11.15
N GLU A 127 -2.53 16.06 -9.93
CA GLU A 127 -1.26 15.62 -9.34
C GLU A 127 -1.28 14.13 -9.01
N LEU A 128 -2.44 13.58 -8.64
CA LEU A 128 -2.60 12.17 -8.31
C LEU A 128 -2.82 11.27 -9.54
N PHE A 129 -3.23 11.83 -10.67
CA PHE A 129 -3.58 11.08 -11.88
C PHE A 129 -2.38 10.27 -12.42
N TRP A 130 -1.27 10.93 -12.72
CA TRP A 130 -0.09 10.27 -13.30
C TRP A 130 0.56 9.24 -12.38
N PRO A 131 0.76 9.51 -11.08
CA PRO A 131 1.21 8.49 -10.14
C PRO A 131 0.34 7.24 -10.13
N GLN A 132 -0.98 7.39 -10.16
CA GLN A 132 -1.91 6.26 -10.17
C GLN A 132 -1.85 5.48 -11.49
N VAL A 133 -1.74 6.15 -12.63
CA VAL A 133 -1.56 5.50 -13.95
C VAL A 133 -0.28 4.66 -13.96
N LEU A 134 0.85 5.25 -13.58
CA LEU A 134 2.14 4.55 -13.57
C LEU A 134 2.13 3.35 -12.62
N ARG A 135 1.55 3.51 -11.43
CA ARG A 135 1.41 2.41 -10.47
C ARG A 135 0.48 1.32 -10.97
N GLY A 136 -0.61 1.68 -11.66
CA GLY A 136 -1.52 0.71 -12.28
C GLY A 136 -0.82 -0.14 -13.34
N ILE A 137 -0.10 0.49 -14.27
CA ILE A 137 0.69 -0.18 -15.29
C ILE A 137 1.77 -1.07 -14.67
N GLY A 138 2.56 -0.50 -13.75
CA GLY A 138 3.66 -1.21 -13.07
C GLY A 138 3.17 -2.42 -12.29
N SER A 139 2.07 -2.28 -11.56
CA SER A 139 1.48 -3.36 -10.78
C SER A 139 1.00 -4.52 -11.65
N GLN A 140 0.40 -4.25 -12.82
CA GLN A 140 -0.04 -5.29 -13.74
C GLN A 140 1.14 -6.08 -14.33
N LEU A 141 2.20 -5.37 -14.73
CA LEU A 141 3.40 -6.01 -15.24
C LEU A 141 4.07 -6.88 -14.17
N LEU A 142 4.18 -6.38 -12.95
CA LEU A 142 4.71 -7.13 -11.80
C LEU A 142 3.88 -8.38 -11.49
N TRP A 143 2.56 -8.24 -11.46
CA TRP A 143 1.64 -9.33 -11.15
C TRP A 143 1.81 -10.49 -12.10
N VAL A 144 1.66 -10.22 -13.43
CA VAL A 144 1.73 -11.26 -14.46
C VAL A 144 3.15 -11.84 -14.55
N GLY A 145 4.18 -11.01 -14.46
CA GLY A 145 5.57 -11.45 -14.50
C GLY A 145 5.91 -12.39 -13.34
N ASN A 146 5.51 -12.05 -12.10
CA ASN A 146 5.73 -12.88 -10.92
C ASN A 146 4.96 -14.21 -11.01
N GLN A 147 3.70 -14.16 -11.44
CA GLN A 147 2.88 -15.35 -11.61
C GLN A 147 3.47 -16.29 -12.67
N TYR A 148 3.94 -15.75 -13.78
CA TYR A 148 4.56 -16.54 -14.85
C TYR A 148 5.83 -17.24 -14.35
N ILE A 149 6.75 -16.54 -13.67
CA ILE A 149 7.98 -17.14 -13.14
C ILE A 149 7.66 -18.20 -12.08
N ALA A 150 6.72 -17.94 -11.19
CA ALA A 150 6.34 -18.89 -10.15
C ALA A 150 5.78 -20.21 -10.73
N MET A 151 5.05 -20.13 -11.84
CA MET A 151 4.41 -21.29 -12.47
C MET A 151 5.28 -22.01 -13.51
N LEU A 152 6.44 -21.46 -13.88
CA LEU A 152 7.23 -21.89 -15.03
C LEU A 152 7.67 -23.36 -14.96
N PHE A 153 7.98 -23.87 -13.79
CA PHE A 153 8.47 -25.24 -13.58
C PHE A 153 7.44 -26.14 -12.89
N VAL A 154 6.27 -25.61 -12.54
CA VAL A 154 5.20 -26.40 -11.95
C VAL A 154 4.62 -27.35 -12.98
N THR A 155 4.44 -28.62 -12.58
CA THR A 155 3.83 -29.65 -13.47
C THR A 155 2.38 -29.30 -13.80
N LYS A 156 1.90 -29.71 -15.00
CA LYS A 156 0.53 -29.42 -15.45
C LYS A 156 -0.55 -29.86 -14.44
N LYS A 157 -0.31 -30.96 -13.73
CA LYS A 157 -1.23 -31.46 -12.69
C LYS A 157 -1.22 -30.58 -11.41
N GLY A 158 -0.10 -29.92 -11.10
CA GLY A 158 0.08 -29.07 -9.91
C GLY A 158 -0.26 -27.60 -10.14
N ILE A 159 -0.42 -27.13 -11.39
CA ILE A 159 -0.63 -25.70 -11.69
C ILE A 159 -1.81 -25.10 -10.94
N GLN A 160 -2.92 -25.80 -10.84
CA GLN A 160 -4.11 -25.29 -10.15
C GLN A 160 -3.86 -25.11 -8.65
N ASN A 161 -3.19 -26.07 -8.00
CA ASN A 161 -2.81 -25.97 -6.58
C ASN A 161 -1.78 -24.85 -6.36
N ALA A 162 -0.79 -24.73 -7.23
CA ALA A 162 0.20 -23.67 -7.18
C ALA A 162 -0.43 -22.28 -7.33
N ALA A 163 -1.34 -22.10 -8.29
CA ALA A 163 -2.06 -20.84 -8.49
C ALA A 163 -2.93 -20.48 -7.28
N SER A 164 -3.60 -21.46 -6.67
CA SER A 164 -4.41 -21.26 -5.46
C SER A 164 -3.54 -20.82 -4.28
N LEU A 165 -2.40 -21.49 -4.06
CA LEU A 165 -1.44 -21.14 -3.02
C LEU A 165 -0.84 -19.76 -3.23
N PHE A 166 -0.44 -19.43 -4.46
CA PHE A 166 0.10 -18.13 -4.83
C PHE A 166 -0.87 -17.00 -4.52
N ASN A 167 -2.16 -17.16 -4.90
CA ASN A 167 -3.21 -16.21 -4.59
C ASN A 167 -3.51 -16.10 -3.08
N LEU A 168 -3.44 -17.22 -2.36
CA LEU A 168 -3.60 -17.22 -0.90
C LEU A 168 -2.50 -16.39 -0.24
N ILE A 169 -1.24 -16.62 -0.63
CA ILE A 169 -0.09 -15.89 -0.10
C ILE A 169 -0.20 -14.40 -0.41
N LEU A 170 -0.63 -14.02 -1.62
CA LEU A 170 -0.91 -12.63 -1.96
C LEU A 170 -1.93 -11.99 -0.99
N ARG A 171 -3.05 -12.67 -0.77
CA ARG A 171 -4.12 -12.15 0.11
C ARG A 171 -3.67 -12.03 1.56
N LEU A 172 -2.93 -13.02 2.06
CA LEU A 172 -2.34 -12.96 3.40
C LEU A 172 -1.32 -11.82 3.51
N GLY A 173 -0.40 -11.70 2.54
CA GLY A 173 0.55 -10.61 2.48
C GLY A 173 -0.13 -9.23 2.43
N GLY A 174 -1.22 -9.12 1.65
CA GLY A 174 -2.03 -7.90 1.57
C GLY A 174 -2.72 -7.55 2.88
N ALA A 175 -3.33 -8.54 3.56
CA ALA A 175 -3.97 -8.32 4.85
C ALA A 175 -2.97 -7.87 5.92
N VAL A 176 -1.83 -8.55 6.03
CA VAL A 176 -0.74 -8.15 6.94
C VAL A 176 -0.23 -6.75 6.61
N SER A 177 -0.11 -6.42 5.31
CA SER A 177 0.31 -5.10 4.86
C SER A 177 -0.62 -3.99 5.33
N ILE A 178 -1.94 -4.15 5.18
CA ILE A 178 -2.93 -3.16 5.62
C ILE A 178 -2.83 -2.94 7.13
N VAL A 179 -2.81 -4.04 7.91
CA VAL A 179 -2.73 -3.96 9.38
C VAL A 179 -1.43 -3.28 9.81
N THR A 180 -0.31 -3.69 9.25
CA THR A 180 1.01 -3.10 9.56
C THR A 180 1.03 -1.61 9.20
N THR A 181 0.55 -1.25 8.01
CA THR A 181 0.46 0.15 7.57
C THR A 181 -0.39 0.99 8.51
N ASN A 182 -1.54 0.48 8.96
CA ASN A 182 -2.40 1.18 9.90
C ASN A 182 -1.72 1.40 11.27
N ILE A 183 -1.08 0.37 11.81
CA ILE A 183 -0.33 0.48 13.08
C ILE A 183 0.80 1.50 12.96
N PHE A 184 1.57 1.46 11.87
CA PHE A 184 2.64 2.44 11.62
C PHE A 184 2.10 3.85 11.45
N LEU A 185 0.97 4.01 10.74
CA LEU A 185 0.31 5.28 10.52
C LEU A 185 -0.08 5.94 11.86
N GLU A 186 -0.77 5.20 12.73
CA GLU A 186 -1.18 5.71 14.03
C GLU A 186 0.02 6.03 14.93
N LYS A 187 1.03 5.16 14.96
CA LYS A 187 2.24 5.40 15.75
C LYS A 187 3.01 6.63 15.29
N LEU A 188 3.20 6.79 13.99
CA LEU A 188 3.90 7.95 13.41
C LEU A 188 3.10 9.23 13.60
N ARG A 189 1.78 9.18 13.39
CA ARG A 189 0.86 10.30 13.64
C ARG A 189 1.02 10.84 15.07
N LEU A 190 0.96 9.96 16.07
CA LEU A 190 1.12 10.33 17.49
C LEU A 190 2.51 10.90 17.76
N MET A 191 3.55 10.33 17.17
CA MET A 191 4.94 10.80 17.35
C MET A 191 5.15 12.20 16.76
N TYR A 192 4.67 12.45 15.54
CA TYR A 192 4.77 13.77 14.91
C TYR A 192 3.90 14.80 15.60
N TYR A 193 2.68 14.43 16.00
CA TYR A 193 1.82 15.31 16.78
C TYR A 193 2.48 15.73 18.10
N GLY A 194 3.06 14.78 18.84
CA GLY A 194 3.79 15.09 20.09
C GLY A 194 4.97 16.04 19.89
N GLY A 195 5.71 15.88 18.77
CA GLY A 195 6.80 16.78 18.38
C GLY A 195 6.30 18.20 18.08
N ILE A 196 5.22 18.33 17.31
CA ILE A 196 4.60 19.63 16.97
C ILE A 196 4.01 20.29 18.23
N SER A 197 3.31 19.55 19.05
CA SER A 197 2.73 20.04 20.30
C SER A 197 3.79 20.58 21.26
N ASN A 198 4.91 19.88 21.42
CA ASN A 198 6.05 20.36 22.22
C ASN A 198 6.68 21.66 21.67
N MET A 199 6.77 21.80 20.36
CA MET A 199 7.26 23.05 19.74
C MET A 199 6.30 24.22 19.97
N LEU A 200 5.00 23.98 19.95
CA LEU A 200 3.98 24.99 20.20
C LEU A 200 3.99 25.44 21.67
N ILE A 201 4.13 24.52 22.62
CA ILE A 201 4.16 24.85 24.06
C ILE A 201 5.41 25.68 24.43
N ASN A 202 6.55 25.39 23.81
CA ASN A 202 7.83 26.03 24.12
C ASN A 202 8.13 27.30 23.30
N GLY A 203 7.23 27.68 22.37
CA GLY A 203 7.44 28.84 21.47
C GLY A 203 6.33 29.89 21.52
N PRO A 204 6.19 30.68 22.62
CA PRO A 204 5.12 31.69 22.75
C PRO A 204 5.13 32.75 21.62
N GLN A 205 6.27 32.99 20.97
CA GLN A 205 6.37 33.89 19.82
C GLN A 205 5.72 33.31 18.56
N ILE A 206 5.69 31.99 18.41
CA ILE A 206 5.02 31.30 17.29
C ILE A 206 3.50 31.43 17.45
N ILE A 207 3.00 31.35 18.67
CA ILE A 207 1.58 31.48 19.00
C ILE A 207 1.06 32.87 18.65
N SER A 208 1.79 33.93 19.00
CA SER A 208 1.37 35.31 18.72
C SER A 208 1.37 35.65 17.24
N GLY A 209 2.36 35.20 16.48
CA GLY A 209 2.42 35.40 15.03
C GLY A 209 1.34 34.61 14.26
N PHE A 210 0.98 33.43 14.76
CA PHE A 210 -0.07 32.62 14.20
C PHE A 210 -1.46 33.13 14.51
N SER A 211 -1.71 33.60 15.75
CA SER A 211 -2.99 34.19 16.17
C SER A 211 -3.40 35.36 15.28
N GLN A 212 -2.43 36.22 14.93
CA GLN A 212 -2.64 37.39 14.08
C GLN A 212 -3.05 37.02 12.65
N LYS A 213 -2.44 35.96 12.07
CA LYS A 213 -2.83 35.43 10.75
C LYS A 213 -4.19 34.72 10.74
N MET A 214 -4.53 34.01 11.82
CA MET A 214 -5.77 33.23 11.92
C MET A 214 -6.98 34.05 12.35
N GLU A 215 -6.79 35.24 12.92
CA GLU A 215 -7.88 36.14 13.33
C GLU A 215 -8.80 36.52 12.18
N SER A 216 -8.25 36.73 10.99
CA SER A 216 -9.03 36.99 9.76
C SER A 216 -9.86 35.77 9.35
N VAL A 217 -9.36 34.56 9.51
CA VAL A 217 -10.06 33.31 9.18
C VAL A 217 -11.16 33.00 10.18
N PHE A 218 -10.91 33.26 11.47
CA PHE A 218 -11.90 33.04 12.53
C PHE A 218 -13.10 33.99 12.45
N LYS A 219 -12.92 35.19 11.89
CA LYS A 219 -14.03 36.14 11.66
C LYS A 219 -15.03 35.61 10.62
N THR A 220 -14.61 34.68 9.77
CA THR A 220 -15.50 34.09 8.73
C THR A 220 -16.26 32.84 9.21
N LEU A 221 -15.97 32.32 10.42
CA LEU A 221 -16.60 31.12 11.00
C LEU A 221 -17.52 31.48 12.17
N PRO A 222 -18.84 31.66 11.93
CA PRO A 222 -19.80 32.11 12.97
C PRO A 222 -19.88 31.17 14.18
N MET A 223 -19.62 29.88 13.97
CA MET A 223 -19.73 28.84 14.99
C MET A 223 -18.64 28.95 16.09
N LEU A 224 -17.54 29.63 15.81
CA LEU A 224 -16.45 29.86 16.75
C LEU A 224 -16.50 31.24 17.42
N SER A 225 -17.47 32.08 17.07
CA SER A 225 -17.55 33.47 17.56
C SER A 225 -17.68 33.61 19.09
N SER A 226 -18.24 32.60 19.76
CA SER A 226 -18.49 32.60 21.22
C SER A 226 -17.30 32.14 22.07
N LEU A 227 -16.22 31.63 21.50
CA LEU A 227 -15.06 31.14 22.25
C LEU A 227 -14.01 32.25 22.48
N ASN A 228 -13.23 32.19 23.55
CA ASN A 228 -12.09 33.08 23.78
C ASN A 228 -11.06 33.00 22.66
N PRO A 229 -10.47 34.14 22.21
CA PRO A 229 -9.49 34.18 21.13
C PRO A 229 -8.29 33.22 21.32
N GLU A 230 -7.80 33.11 22.54
CA GLU A 230 -6.71 32.19 22.89
C GLU A 230 -7.09 30.72 22.70
N TYR A 231 -8.30 30.32 23.11
CA TYR A 231 -8.81 28.97 22.93
C TYR A 231 -8.97 28.61 21.44
N LYS A 232 -9.43 29.56 20.62
CA LYS A 232 -9.55 29.39 19.17
C LYS A 232 -8.21 29.13 18.54
N THR A 233 -7.19 29.89 18.94
CA THR A 233 -5.83 29.77 18.42
C THR A 233 -5.22 28.42 18.77
N ILE A 234 -5.36 27.98 20.02
CA ILE A 234 -4.88 26.68 20.48
C ILE A 234 -5.56 25.55 19.72
N LEU A 235 -6.90 25.59 19.59
CA LEU A 235 -7.67 24.57 18.87
C LEU A 235 -7.27 24.49 17.39
N ALA A 236 -7.09 25.65 16.72
CA ALA A 236 -6.66 25.69 15.33
C ALA A 236 -5.23 25.14 15.15
N MET A 237 -4.33 25.46 16.06
CA MET A 237 -2.96 24.90 16.06
C MET A 237 -2.97 23.40 16.29
N GLU A 238 -3.81 22.91 17.18
CA GLU A 238 -3.97 21.49 17.43
C GLU A 238 -4.48 20.74 16.20
N LEU A 239 -5.52 21.24 15.55
CA LEU A 239 -6.07 20.67 14.32
C LEU A 239 -5.06 20.69 13.15
N LEU A 240 -4.31 21.77 13.01
CA LEU A 240 -3.25 21.86 12.00
C LEU A 240 -2.08 20.92 12.33
N GLY A 241 -1.68 20.84 13.60
CA GLY A 241 -0.65 19.91 14.04
C GLY A 241 -1.03 18.44 13.80
N LEU A 242 -2.28 18.07 14.06
CA LEU A 242 -2.81 16.74 13.77
C LEU A 242 -2.79 16.45 12.26
N ARG A 243 -3.18 17.43 11.42
CA ARG A 243 -3.20 17.32 9.97
C ARG A 243 -1.80 17.18 9.39
N GLU A 244 -0.87 18.05 9.77
CA GLU A 244 0.52 18.00 9.29
C GLU A 244 1.25 16.75 9.79
N GLY A 245 1.04 16.35 11.05
CA GLY A 245 1.57 15.10 11.59
C GLY A 245 1.09 13.87 10.80
N PHE A 246 -0.16 13.88 10.39
CA PHE A 246 -0.72 12.83 9.54
C PHE A 246 -0.08 12.80 8.14
N VAL A 247 0.08 13.97 7.51
CA VAL A 247 0.75 14.09 6.20
C VAL A 247 2.18 13.56 6.25
N MET A 248 2.94 13.93 7.30
CA MET A 248 4.31 13.42 7.50
C MET A 248 4.34 11.90 7.70
N ALA A 249 3.38 11.35 8.44
CA ALA A 249 3.26 9.91 8.64
C ALA A 249 2.99 9.17 7.33
N VAL A 250 2.08 9.68 6.50
CA VAL A 250 1.77 9.13 5.17
C VAL A 250 2.99 9.16 4.26
N ASN A 251 3.71 10.26 4.21
CA ASN A 251 4.91 10.41 3.38
C ASN A 251 6.01 9.43 3.81
N ASN A 252 6.24 9.26 5.12
CA ASN A 252 7.20 8.28 5.62
C ASN A 252 6.84 6.84 5.28
N ILE A 253 5.57 6.46 5.40
CA ILE A 253 5.11 5.13 5.01
C ILE A 253 5.28 4.93 3.51
N THR A 254 4.95 5.93 2.68
CA THR A 254 5.14 5.88 1.23
C THR A 254 6.62 5.69 0.87
N TYR A 255 7.53 6.34 1.63
CA TYR A 255 8.97 6.15 1.48
C TYR A 255 9.41 4.71 1.81
N ILE A 256 8.88 4.11 2.88
CA ILE A 256 9.15 2.71 3.24
C ILE A 256 8.65 1.77 2.13
N ILE A 257 7.42 2.00 1.62
CA ILE A 257 6.85 1.19 0.53
C ILE A 257 7.73 1.27 -0.72
N MET A 258 8.26 2.44 -1.06
CA MET A 258 9.18 2.61 -2.18
C MET A 258 10.40 1.68 -2.06
N TRP A 259 11.02 1.58 -0.88
CA TRP A 259 12.14 0.67 -0.65
C TRP A 259 11.74 -0.81 -0.75
N VAL A 260 10.55 -1.17 -0.30
CA VAL A 260 10.05 -2.54 -0.40
C VAL A 260 9.90 -2.98 -1.87
N VAL A 261 9.54 -2.07 -2.78
CA VAL A 261 9.40 -2.36 -4.23
C VAL A 261 10.76 -2.71 -4.88
N PHE A 262 11.89 -2.39 -4.28
CA PHE A 262 13.22 -2.82 -4.79
C PHE A 262 13.50 -4.31 -4.59
N ILE A 263 12.87 -4.96 -3.63
CA ILE A 263 13.15 -6.37 -3.27
C ILE A 263 12.97 -7.32 -4.47
N PRO A 264 11.89 -7.24 -5.28
CA PRO A 264 11.74 -8.10 -6.46
C PRO A 264 12.88 -7.97 -7.45
N ILE A 265 13.46 -6.78 -7.62
CA ILE A 265 14.62 -6.57 -8.53
C ILE A 265 15.82 -7.35 -8.02
N ILE A 266 16.08 -7.35 -6.71
CA ILE A 266 17.20 -8.06 -6.10
C ILE A 266 17.02 -9.58 -6.21
N LEU A 267 15.78 -10.07 -6.13
CA LEU A 267 15.47 -11.49 -6.20
C LEU A 267 15.43 -12.05 -7.65
N LEU A 268 15.30 -11.18 -8.66
CA LEU A 268 15.21 -11.56 -10.07
C LEU A 268 16.38 -12.43 -10.57
N PRO A 269 17.66 -12.14 -10.26
CA PRO A 269 18.79 -12.96 -10.71
C PRO A 269 18.76 -14.41 -10.19
N PHE A 270 18.12 -14.63 -9.03
CA PHE A 270 18.04 -15.94 -8.40
C PHE A 270 16.99 -16.87 -9.04
N CYS A 271 16.10 -16.35 -9.90
CA CYS A 271 15.13 -17.13 -10.63
C CYS A 271 15.80 -17.89 -11.79
N LYS A 272 15.57 -19.21 -11.86
CA LYS A 272 15.99 -20.01 -13.02
C LYS A 272 15.03 -19.72 -14.19
N MET A 273 15.58 -19.51 -15.37
CA MET A 273 14.80 -19.40 -16.61
C MET A 273 15.00 -20.67 -17.45
N LYS A 274 13.96 -21.06 -18.17
CA LYS A 274 14.11 -22.06 -19.22
C LYS A 274 14.83 -21.35 -20.36
N SER A 275 16.00 -21.82 -20.74
CA SER A 275 16.67 -21.39 -21.97
C SER A 275 15.69 -21.66 -23.13
N ILE A 276 15.31 -20.60 -23.83
CA ILE A 276 14.50 -20.69 -25.07
C ILE A 276 15.35 -21.32 -26.13
#